data_1bcf297ca6ef8ac831b6eb66a5e3ed2a
#
_entry.id   1bcf297ca6ef8ac831b6eb66a5e3ed2a
#
_cell.length_a   1.000
_cell.length_b   1.000
_cell.length_c   1.000
_cell.angle_alpha   90.00
_cell.angle_beta   90.00
_cell.angle_gamma   90.00
#
_symmetry.space_group_name_H-M   'P 1'
#
loop_
_entity.id
_entity.type
_entity.pdbx_description
1 polymer ?
#
loop_
_entity_poly.entity_id
_entity_poly.type
_entity_poly.pdbx_seq_one_letter_code
_entity_poly.pdbx_strand_id
1 'polypeptide(L)'
;MRTTMKLLSAVLAVAAATAGTMAFVGMSHAEQIGAVDTVFKWIGPDHKIVVDAYDDPKVPGVTCYVSRAKTGGIKGGLGLAEDRSEASIACQATGTLQFPAPLKQQEDVFTERTSLLFKRLRVVRMVDTKRNALIYMTYSDRVIEGSPQNSVAAVPVPQSTPIPVK
;
A
#
# COMPACT_ATOMS: atom_id res chain seq x y z
N MET A 1 16.67 66.52 40.72
CA MET A 1 17.72 66.91 39.72
C MET A 1 18.19 65.60 39.02
N ARG A 2 17.98 65.57 37.71
CA ARG A 2 18.66 64.87 36.65
C ARG A 2 18.78 63.33 36.81
N THR A 3 17.92 62.65 36.09
CA THR A 3 18.15 62.15 34.73
C THR A 3 19.27 61.11 34.65
N THR A 4 18.92 59.87 34.46
CA THR A 4 19.43 59.12 33.32
C THR A 4 18.53 57.88 33.04
N MET A 5 17.78 58.08 32.08
CA MET A 5 17.05 57.18 31.25
C MET A 5 18.03 56.65 30.16
N LYS A 6 17.87 55.42 29.75
CA LYS A 6 18.45 54.75 28.58
C LYS A 6 19.32 53.60 29.03
N LEU A 7 19.14 52.36 28.59
CA LEU A 7 18.78 51.85 27.29
C LEU A 7 18.22 50.44 27.49
N LEU A 8 16.95 50.21 27.20
CA LEU A 8 16.45 48.89 26.87
C LEU A 8 16.77 48.64 25.40
N SER A 9 17.80 47.90 25.14
CA SER A 9 18.08 47.39 23.80
C SER A 9 17.16 46.20 23.54
N ALA A 10 16.27 46.35 22.59
CA ALA A 10 15.42 45.32 22.06
C ALA A 10 16.30 44.27 21.33
N VAL A 11 16.40 43.12 21.89
CA VAL A 11 16.89 41.92 21.18
C VAL A 11 15.70 41.34 20.43
N LEU A 12 15.61 41.66 19.15
CA LEU A 12 14.68 41.07 18.24
C LEU A 12 15.20 39.65 17.92
N ALA A 13 14.66 38.65 18.59
CA ALA A 13 14.90 37.26 18.25
C ALA A 13 14.16 36.93 16.95
N VAL A 14 14.88 36.87 15.86
CA VAL A 14 14.39 36.31 14.58
C VAL A 14 14.28 34.81 14.76
N ALA A 15 13.09 34.35 15.11
CA ALA A 15 12.75 32.92 15.03
C ALA A 15 12.61 32.56 13.55
N ALA A 16 13.68 32.00 12.98
CA ALA A 16 13.63 31.37 11.68
C ALA A 16 12.74 30.10 11.79
N ALA A 17 11.50 30.25 11.33
CA ALA A 17 10.60 29.10 11.16
C ALA A 17 11.12 28.23 10.01
N THR A 18 11.93 27.25 10.34
CA THR A 18 12.22 26.14 9.43
C THR A 18 10.94 25.31 9.31
N ALA A 19 10.16 25.60 8.27
CA ALA A 19 9.08 24.73 7.83
C ALA A 19 9.71 23.44 7.33
N GLY A 20 9.89 22.48 8.24
CA GLY A 20 10.24 21.11 7.89
C GLY A 20 9.09 20.54 7.08
N THR A 21 9.26 20.41 5.79
CA THR A 21 8.41 19.59 4.94
C THR A 21 8.51 18.15 5.45
N MET A 22 7.59 17.75 6.34
CA MET A 22 7.36 16.34 6.63
C MET A 22 6.88 15.73 5.33
N ALA A 23 7.78 15.01 4.65
CA ALA A 23 7.40 14.09 3.61
C ALA A 23 6.48 13.06 4.28
N PHE A 24 5.18 13.18 4.08
CA PHE A 24 4.25 12.11 4.37
C PHE A 24 4.65 10.94 3.47
N VAL A 25 5.34 9.98 4.05
CA VAL A 25 5.45 8.67 3.45
C VAL A 25 4.03 8.13 3.45
N GLY A 26 3.36 8.28 2.32
CA GLY A 26 2.00 7.80 2.15
C GLY A 26 1.98 6.30 2.43
N MET A 27 1.34 5.92 3.52
CA MET A 27 0.95 4.54 3.69
C MET A 27 -0.05 4.26 2.58
N SER A 28 0.28 3.33 1.70
CA SER A 28 -0.64 2.84 0.68
C SER A 28 -1.85 2.26 1.40
N HIS A 29 -2.96 2.99 1.39
CA HIS A 29 -4.23 2.50 1.89
C HIS A 29 -4.96 1.82 0.75
N ALA A 30 -5.55 0.65 1.05
CA ALA A 30 -6.48 0.01 0.14
C ALA A 30 -7.71 0.90 -0.07
N GLU A 31 -8.06 1.16 -1.31
CA GLU A 31 -9.32 1.76 -1.69
C GLU A 31 -10.24 0.69 -2.25
N GLN A 32 -11.37 0.41 -1.59
CA GLN A 32 -12.33 -0.55 -2.12
C GLN A 32 -13.06 0.05 -3.32
N ILE A 33 -12.78 -0.49 -4.51
CA ILE A 33 -13.39 -0.06 -5.77
C ILE A 33 -14.80 -0.62 -5.93
N GLY A 34 -15.02 -1.85 -5.44
CA GLY A 34 -16.32 -2.48 -5.54
C GLY A 34 -16.39 -3.83 -4.84
N ALA A 35 -17.59 -4.37 -4.79
CA ALA A 35 -17.87 -5.70 -4.27
C ALA A 35 -19.01 -6.36 -5.02
N VAL A 36 -18.98 -7.69 -5.12
CA VAL A 36 -20.05 -8.52 -5.67
C VAL A 36 -20.46 -9.54 -4.61
N ASP A 37 -21.73 -9.54 -4.22
CA ASP A 37 -22.30 -10.53 -3.31
C ASP A 37 -22.40 -11.88 -4.04
N THR A 38 -21.96 -12.94 -3.37
CA THR A 38 -21.89 -14.28 -3.97
C THR A 38 -22.86 -15.27 -3.34
N VAL A 39 -23.12 -15.13 -2.04
CA VAL A 39 -24.05 -16.02 -1.30
C VAL A 39 -24.83 -15.20 -0.30
N PHE A 40 -26.16 -15.22 -0.42
CA PHE A 40 -27.06 -14.59 0.51
C PHE A 40 -27.01 -15.28 1.89
N LYS A 41 -26.99 -14.50 2.96
CA LYS A 41 -27.07 -14.95 4.36
C LYS A 41 -28.30 -14.38 5.04
N TRP A 42 -29.07 -15.25 5.71
CA TRP A 42 -30.24 -14.83 6.47
C TRP A 42 -29.91 -13.95 7.68
N ILE A 43 -28.71 -14.08 8.22
CA ILE A 43 -28.23 -13.32 9.37
C ILE A 43 -26.78 -12.88 9.15
N GLY A 44 -26.53 -11.59 9.25
CA GLY A 44 -25.24 -10.95 8.98
C GLY A 44 -25.03 -10.62 7.50
N PRO A 45 -23.88 -10.00 7.16
CA PRO A 45 -23.56 -9.63 5.80
C PRO A 45 -23.38 -10.86 4.89
N ASP A 46 -23.65 -10.70 3.60
CA ASP A 46 -23.47 -11.73 2.59
C ASP A 46 -21.98 -12.07 2.35
N HIS A 47 -21.73 -13.28 1.83
CA HIS A 47 -20.42 -13.57 1.26
C HIS A 47 -20.22 -12.73 0.01
N LYS A 48 -19.04 -12.16 -0.17
CA LYS A 48 -18.75 -11.29 -1.31
C LYS A 48 -17.32 -11.43 -1.79
N ILE A 49 -17.11 -11.05 -3.03
CA ILE A 49 -15.79 -10.76 -3.59
C ILE A 49 -15.64 -9.25 -3.60
N VAL A 50 -14.54 -8.76 -3.05
CA VAL A 50 -14.19 -7.35 -3.08
C VAL A 50 -13.01 -7.13 -4.01
N VAL A 51 -12.96 -5.94 -4.62
CA VAL A 51 -11.82 -5.46 -5.38
C VAL A 51 -11.30 -4.20 -4.71
N ASP A 52 -10.05 -4.27 -4.28
CA ASP A 52 -9.34 -3.18 -3.63
C ASP A 52 -8.22 -2.68 -4.56
N ALA A 53 -8.03 -1.36 -4.66
CA ALA A 53 -6.94 -0.73 -5.39
C ALA A 53 -5.83 -0.29 -4.43
N TYR A 54 -4.59 -0.43 -4.87
CA TYR A 54 -3.39 -0.04 -4.16
C TYR A 54 -2.43 0.68 -5.10
N ASP A 55 -2.07 1.91 -4.79
CA ASP A 55 -1.03 2.62 -5.51
C ASP A 55 0.35 2.26 -4.94
N ASP A 56 1.34 2.06 -5.81
CA ASP A 56 2.71 1.83 -5.34
C ASP A 56 3.28 3.13 -4.74
N PRO A 57 3.60 3.15 -3.43
CA PRO A 57 4.04 4.36 -2.75
C PRO A 57 5.42 4.87 -3.23
N LYS A 58 6.17 4.05 -3.96
CA LYS A 58 7.51 4.38 -4.46
C LYS A 58 7.60 4.50 -5.97
N VAL A 59 6.54 4.10 -6.67
CA VAL A 59 6.45 4.22 -8.13
C VAL A 59 5.12 4.89 -8.49
N PRO A 60 5.02 6.22 -8.33
CA PRO A 60 3.86 6.96 -8.80
C PRO A 60 3.51 6.59 -10.24
N GLY A 61 2.22 6.40 -10.50
CA GLY A 61 1.71 5.98 -11.79
C GLY A 61 1.52 4.46 -11.95
N VAL A 62 1.74 3.67 -10.90
CA VAL A 62 1.34 2.24 -10.87
C VAL A 62 0.23 2.03 -9.87
N THR A 63 -0.85 1.37 -10.31
CA THR A 63 -1.95 0.90 -9.46
C THR A 63 -2.11 -0.60 -9.63
N CYS A 64 -2.26 -1.30 -8.50
CA CYS A 64 -2.58 -2.73 -8.45
C CYS A 64 -4.00 -2.92 -7.94
N TYR A 65 -4.79 -3.75 -8.60
CA TYR A 65 -6.11 -4.18 -8.19
C TYR A 65 -6.03 -5.59 -7.63
N VAL A 66 -6.50 -5.78 -6.42
CA VAL A 66 -6.52 -7.09 -5.76
C VAL A 66 -7.95 -7.51 -5.50
N SER A 67 -8.35 -8.64 -6.06
CA SER A 67 -9.64 -9.26 -5.78
C SER A 67 -9.49 -10.37 -4.74
N ARG A 68 -10.41 -10.42 -3.78
CA ARG A 68 -10.42 -11.44 -2.73
C ARG A 68 -11.83 -11.71 -2.22
N ALA A 69 -12.06 -12.96 -1.77
CA ALA A 69 -13.30 -13.33 -1.12
C ALA A 69 -13.32 -12.84 0.33
N LYS A 70 -14.44 -12.26 0.75
CA LYS A 70 -14.75 -11.93 2.15
C LYS A 70 -15.90 -12.80 2.64
N THR A 71 -15.68 -13.47 3.75
CA THR A 71 -16.71 -14.31 4.39
C THR A 71 -17.72 -13.43 5.12
N GLY A 72 -18.99 -13.61 4.80
CA GLY A 72 -20.11 -12.95 5.47
C GLY A 72 -20.63 -13.72 6.68
N GLY A 73 -21.83 -13.36 7.14
CA GLY A 73 -22.47 -13.89 8.33
C GLY A 73 -21.95 -13.27 9.63
N ILE A 74 -22.42 -13.77 10.79
CA ILE A 74 -22.05 -13.21 12.10
C ILE A 74 -20.54 -13.30 12.33
N LYS A 75 -19.91 -14.43 11.98
CA LYS A 75 -18.47 -14.62 12.13
C LYS A 75 -17.67 -13.68 11.25
N GLY A 76 -18.13 -13.42 10.02
CA GLY A 76 -17.50 -12.44 9.12
C GLY A 76 -17.63 -11.01 9.62
N GLY A 77 -18.82 -10.63 10.08
CA GLY A 77 -19.08 -9.31 10.67
C GLY A 77 -18.26 -9.02 11.94
N LEU A 78 -17.94 -10.05 12.72
CA LEU A 78 -17.09 -9.96 13.91
C LEU A 78 -15.59 -10.11 13.60
N GLY A 79 -15.20 -10.29 12.32
CA GLY A 79 -13.81 -10.54 11.93
C GLY A 79 -13.25 -11.90 12.40
N LEU A 80 -14.11 -12.80 12.87
CA LEU A 80 -13.75 -14.13 13.35
C LEU A 80 -13.77 -15.20 12.24
N ALA A 81 -14.30 -14.85 11.06
CA ALA A 81 -14.28 -15.75 9.92
C ALA A 81 -12.88 -15.85 9.35
N GLU A 82 -12.52 -17.05 8.96
CA GLU A 82 -11.31 -17.30 8.20
C GLU A 82 -11.61 -17.07 6.71
N ASP A 83 -11.26 -15.89 6.19
CA ASP A 83 -11.34 -15.64 4.75
C ASP A 83 -10.39 -16.57 4.00
N ARG A 84 -10.79 -17.03 2.81
CA ARG A 84 -9.91 -17.79 1.95
C ARG A 84 -8.68 -16.95 1.63
N SER A 85 -7.51 -17.57 1.67
CA SER A 85 -6.23 -16.91 1.41
C SER A 85 -5.96 -16.64 -0.07
N GLU A 86 -6.94 -16.94 -0.92
CA GLU A 86 -6.83 -16.74 -2.35
C GLU A 86 -7.08 -15.27 -2.69
N ALA A 87 -6.10 -14.66 -3.32
CA ALA A 87 -6.21 -13.32 -3.87
C ALA A 87 -5.62 -13.32 -5.27
N SER A 88 -6.26 -12.61 -6.19
CA SER A 88 -5.76 -12.35 -7.53
C SER A 88 -5.31 -10.92 -7.63
N ILE A 89 -4.23 -10.65 -8.39
CA ILE A 89 -3.68 -9.32 -8.58
C ILE A 89 -3.56 -8.99 -10.07
N ALA A 90 -3.91 -7.75 -10.41
CA ALA A 90 -3.65 -7.15 -11.71
C ALA A 90 -3.06 -5.76 -11.48
N CYS A 91 -1.88 -5.47 -12.02
CA CYS A 91 -1.24 -4.17 -11.91
C CYS A 91 -1.05 -3.54 -13.29
N GLN A 92 -1.19 -2.23 -13.35
CA GLN A 92 -1.02 -1.48 -14.59
C GLN A 92 -0.47 -0.08 -14.33
N ALA A 93 0.08 0.53 -15.38
CA ALA A 93 0.37 1.94 -15.38
C ALA A 93 -0.94 2.72 -15.52
N THR A 94 -1.28 3.51 -14.52
CA THR A 94 -2.45 4.39 -14.49
C THR A 94 -2.07 5.85 -14.73
N GLY A 95 -0.78 6.13 -14.88
CA GLY A 95 -0.23 7.44 -15.17
C GLY A 95 1.22 7.34 -15.65
N THR A 96 1.89 8.48 -15.72
CA THR A 96 3.33 8.51 -16.04
C THR A 96 4.13 7.87 -14.92
N LEU A 97 4.88 6.82 -15.26
CA LEU A 97 5.74 6.13 -14.29
C LEU A 97 6.88 7.04 -13.83
N GLN A 98 7.03 7.16 -12.53
CA GLN A 98 8.07 7.97 -11.92
C GLN A 98 8.90 7.12 -10.94
N PHE A 99 10.21 7.36 -10.93
CA PHE A 99 11.15 6.70 -10.02
C PHE A 99 11.88 7.77 -9.19
N PRO A 100 11.24 8.31 -8.11
CA PRO A 100 11.83 9.36 -7.29
C PRO A 100 13.14 8.94 -6.61
N ALA A 101 13.34 7.64 -6.40
CA ALA A 101 14.53 7.07 -5.81
C ALA A 101 14.80 5.65 -6.36
N PRO A 102 16.05 5.16 -6.31
CA PRO A 102 16.36 3.79 -6.66
C PRO A 102 15.56 2.77 -5.84
N LEU A 103 15.00 1.78 -6.53
CA LEU A 103 14.18 0.74 -5.93
C LEU A 103 15.06 -0.38 -5.37
N LYS A 104 14.59 -1.07 -4.35
CA LYS A 104 15.16 -2.35 -3.96
C LYS A 104 14.77 -3.41 -4.98
N GLN A 105 15.66 -4.38 -5.20
CA GLN A 105 15.40 -5.53 -6.08
C GLN A 105 14.10 -6.26 -5.71
N GLN A 106 13.79 -6.33 -4.41
CA GLN A 106 12.56 -6.88 -3.87
C GLN A 106 12.14 -6.10 -2.63
N GLU A 107 10.85 -5.78 -2.51
CA GLU A 107 10.31 -5.04 -1.38
C GLU A 107 8.81 -5.27 -1.19
N ASP A 108 8.38 -5.41 0.06
CA ASP A 108 6.96 -5.34 0.42
C ASP A 108 6.47 -3.91 0.18
N VAL A 109 5.51 -3.73 -0.71
CA VAL A 109 4.93 -2.41 -1.02
C VAL A 109 3.60 -2.19 -0.33
N PHE A 110 2.92 -3.29 0.00
CA PHE A 110 1.66 -3.27 0.70
C PHE A 110 1.50 -4.50 1.60
N THR A 111 0.90 -4.30 2.78
CA THR A 111 0.54 -5.37 3.70
C THR A 111 -0.77 -5.03 4.39
N GLU A 112 -1.76 -5.90 4.30
CA GLU A 112 -3.04 -5.77 4.98
C GLU A 112 -3.33 -6.98 5.86
N ARG A 113 -3.86 -6.72 7.06
CA ARG A 113 -4.31 -7.78 7.94
C ARG A 113 -5.71 -8.24 7.51
N THR A 114 -5.83 -9.49 7.09
CA THR A 114 -7.09 -10.07 6.58
C THR A 114 -7.86 -10.88 7.62
N SER A 115 -7.24 -11.21 8.76
CA SER A 115 -7.93 -11.81 9.90
C SER A 115 -7.38 -11.31 11.22
N LEU A 116 -8.19 -11.41 12.30
CA LEU A 116 -7.78 -10.99 13.65
C LEU A 116 -6.61 -11.82 14.19
N LEU A 117 -6.46 -13.06 13.74
CA LEU A 117 -5.56 -13.98 14.40
C LEU A 117 -4.26 -14.25 13.64
N PHE A 118 -4.26 -14.48 12.29
CA PHE A 118 -3.06 -15.09 11.70
C PHE A 118 -2.78 -14.81 10.21
N LYS A 119 -3.62 -14.06 9.48
CA LYS A 119 -3.44 -13.89 8.04
C LYS A 119 -3.13 -12.45 7.66
N ARG A 120 -2.11 -12.29 6.85
CA ARG A 120 -1.79 -11.00 6.20
C ARG A 120 -1.70 -11.22 4.70
N LEU A 121 -2.39 -10.38 3.97
CA LEU A 121 -2.17 -10.23 2.54
C LEU A 121 -0.95 -9.35 2.33
N ARG A 122 0.00 -9.81 1.53
CA ARG A 122 1.18 -9.04 1.14
C ARG A 122 1.20 -8.83 -0.36
N VAL A 123 1.67 -7.68 -0.76
CA VAL A 123 2.03 -7.38 -2.15
C VAL A 123 3.51 -7.03 -2.16
N VAL A 124 4.29 -7.84 -2.87
CA VAL A 124 5.73 -7.69 -3.01
C VAL A 124 6.01 -7.19 -4.42
N ARG A 125 6.77 -6.11 -4.54
CA ARG A 125 7.34 -5.66 -5.81
C ARG A 125 8.73 -6.24 -5.99
N MET A 126 9.01 -6.75 -7.19
CA MET A 126 10.32 -7.18 -7.66
C MET A 126 10.66 -6.42 -8.94
N VAL A 127 11.94 -6.26 -9.23
CA VAL A 127 12.39 -5.58 -10.44
C VAL A 127 13.06 -6.58 -11.38
N ASP A 128 12.48 -6.78 -12.56
CA ASP A 128 13.14 -7.48 -13.66
C ASP A 128 13.96 -6.50 -14.47
N THR A 129 15.21 -6.31 -14.09
CA THR A 129 16.12 -5.37 -14.76
C THR A 129 16.44 -5.77 -16.20
N LYS A 130 16.40 -7.06 -16.51
CA LYS A 130 16.67 -7.56 -17.86
C LYS A 130 15.56 -7.16 -18.84
N ARG A 131 14.32 -7.18 -18.39
CA ARG A 131 13.15 -6.86 -19.23
C ARG A 131 12.61 -5.46 -18.97
N ASN A 132 13.22 -4.72 -18.04
CA ASN A 132 12.78 -3.41 -17.59
C ASN A 132 11.30 -3.44 -17.18
N ALA A 133 10.95 -4.31 -16.23
CA ALA A 133 9.59 -4.51 -15.78
C ALA A 133 9.48 -4.56 -14.25
N LEU A 134 8.38 -4.06 -13.73
CA LEU A 134 7.99 -4.22 -12.33
C LEU A 134 7.11 -5.46 -12.21
N ILE A 135 7.42 -6.33 -11.28
CA ILE A 135 6.67 -7.57 -11.02
C ILE A 135 6.05 -7.43 -9.63
N TYR A 136 4.74 -7.57 -9.56
CA TYR A 136 3.98 -7.53 -8.31
C TYR A 136 3.42 -8.91 -8.03
N MET A 137 3.72 -9.43 -6.85
CA MET A 137 3.21 -10.71 -6.39
C MET A 137 2.39 -10.51 -5.12
N THR A 138 1.17 -11.04 -5.12
CA THR A 138 0.37 -11.12 -3.90
C THR A 138 0.37 -12.53 -3.34
N TYR A 139 0.45 -12.64 -2.02
CA TYR A 139 0.30 -13.88 -1.29
C TYR A 139 -0.20 -13.61 0.13
N SER A 140 -0.73 -14.65 0.78
CA SER A 140 -1.14 -14.57 2.18
C SER A 140 -0.17 -15.34 3.07
N ASP A 141 0.32 -14.69 4.12
CA ASP A 141 1.08 -15.38 5.16
C ASP A 141 0.18 -16.44 5.82
N ARG A 142 0.68 -17.65 5.93
CA ARG A 142 0.06 -18.72 6.72
C ARG A 142 0.95 -19.07 7.90
N VAL A 143 0.33 -19.23 9.07
CA VAL A 143 1.01 -19.76 10.26
C VAL A 143 1.06 -21.29 10.25
N ILE A 144 0.33 -21.93 9.32
CA ILE A 144 0.19 -23.39 9.22
C ILE A 144 0.94 -23.89 7.97
N GLU A 145 1.49 -25.09 8.04
CA GLU A 145 2.27 -25.74 6.97
C GLU A 145 1.54 -25.75 5.61
N GLY A 146 2.29 -25.53 4.56
CA GLY A 146 1.85 -25.56 3.17
C GLY A 146 2.28 -24.32 2.39
N SER A 147 2.28 -24.42 1.06
CA SER A 147 2.59 -23.30 0.17
C SER A 147 1.44 -22.30 0.15
N PRO A 148 1.70 -20.98 0.31
CA PRO A 148 0.66 -19.99 0.22
C PRO A 148 0.14 -19.86 -1.22
N GLN A 149 -1.14 -19.63 -1.36
CA GLN A 149 -1.74 -19.20 -2.63
C GLN A 149 -1.13 -17.86 -3.04
N ASN A 150 -0.78 -17.73 -4.30
CA ASN A 150 -0.16 -16.52 -4.83
C ASN A 150 -0.68 -16.20 -6.23
N SER A 151 -0.50 -14.94 -6.61
CA SER A 151 -0.80 -14.44 -7.96
C SER A 151 0.23 -13.38 -8.32
N VAL A 152 0.55 -13.23 -9.60
CA VAL A 152 1.56 -12.32 -10.10
C VAL A 152 1.01 -11.45 -11.23
N ALA A 153 1.42 -10.18 -11.25
CA ALA A 153 1.19 -9.24 -12.33
C ALA A 153 2.51 -8.56 -12.73
N ALA A 154 2.64 -8.23 -14.00
CA ALA A 154 3.81 -7.52 -14.53
C ALA A 154 3.39 -6.18 -15.15
N VAL A 155 4.12 -5.11 -14.82
CA VAL A 155 3.97 -3.79 -15.41
C VAL A 155 5.22 -3.49 -16.24
N PRO A 156 5.14 -3.50 -17.56
CA PRO A 156 6.27 -3.16 -18.41
C PRO A 156 6.59 -1.66 -18.28
N VAL A 157 7.87 -1.34 -18.23
CA VAL A 157 8.37 0.03 -18.23
C VAL A 157 9.05 0.29 -19.57
N PRO A 158 8.80 1.43 -20.24
CA PRO A 158 9.45 1.75 -21.49
C PRO A 158 10.98 1.65 -21.38
N GLN A 159 11.63 1.07 -22.38
CA GLN A 159 13.10 0.91 -22.39
C GLN A 159 13.84 2.25 -22.35
N SER A 160 13.18 3.33 -22.76
CA SER A 160 13.68 4.70 -22.65
C SER A 160 13.77 5.22 -21.22
N THR A 161 13.14 4.52 -20.28
CA THR A 161 13.09 4.89 -18.85
C THR A 161 13.59 3.70 -18.02
N PRO A 162 14.92 3.48 -17.91
CA PRO A 162 15.45 2.36 -17.14
C PRO A 162 15.05 2.45 -15.66
N ILE A 163 14.64 1.33 -15.07
CA ILE A 163 14.27 1.27 -13.65
C ILE A 163 15.55 1.38 -12.82
N PRO A 164 15.71 2.41 -11.97
CA PRO A 164 16.87 2.52 -11.09
C PRO A 164 16.77 1.52 -9.95
N VAL A 165 17.80 0.70 -9.73
CA VAL A 165 17.87 -0.32 -8.69
C VAL A 165 19.09 -0.08 -7.80
N LYS A 166 18.96 -0.38 -6.49
CA LYS A 166 20.02 -0.31 -5.48
C LYS A 166 20.20 -1.62 -4.73
#